data_dca42755058024033be3c3330c4beed0
#
_entry.id   dca42755058024033be3c3330c4beed0
#
_cell.length_a   1.000
_cell.length_b   1.000
_cell.length_c   1.000
_cell.angle_alpha   90.00
_cell.angle_beta   90.00
_cell.angle_gamma   90.00
#
_symmetry.space_group_name_H-M   'P 1'
#
loop_
_entity.id
_entity.type
_entity.pdbx_description
1 polymer ?
#
loop_
_entity_poly.entity_id
_entity_poly.type
_entity_poly.pdbx_seq_one_letter_code
_entity_poly.pdbx_strand_id
1 'polypeptide(L)'
;PQQVASLESPSPSTPTDPANASDATKVNTIGFRWPAKGRIIQAFGDKGGVKSTGINISLPEGTPIKAAEAGTVAYAGNEVKGFGNLVMIRHPDGWVSVYANASEIKVKRGDVIKRGQIIALSGQSGDVSAPQLHFELRKGSVPVDPVDHLSED
;
A
#
# COMPACT_ATOMS: atom_id res chain seq x y z
N PRO A 1 -7.87 34.96 -2.75
CA PRO A 1 -7.42 34.63 -2.95
C PRO A 1 -7.29 34.36 -2.85
N GLN A 2 -7.39 34.15 -2.59
CA GLN A 2 -6.90 33.67 -2.57
C GLN A 2 -6.56 33.24 -2.52
N GLN A 3 -6.95 33.69 -2.39
CA GLN A 3 -6.38 33.15 -2.40
C GLN A 3 -5.98 32.65 -2.38
N VAL A 4 -6.50 33.31 -2.33
CA VAL A 4 -5.79 32.70 -2.43
C VAL A 4 -5.51 32.19 -2.25
N ALA A 5 -5.85 32.42 -2.12
CA ALA A 5 -5.24 31.82 -2.16
C ALA A 5 -5.08 31.32 -1.98
N SER A 6 -5.56 31.55 -1.85
CA SER A 6 -5.04 30.93 -1.91
C SER A 6 -5.01 30.33 -1.78
N LEU A 7 -5.43 30.51 -1.60
CA LEU A 7 -5.02 29.85 -1.70
C LEU A 7 -4.95 29.29 -1.33
N GLU A 8 -5.13 29.26 -1.00
CA GLU A 8 -4.71 28.61 -0.88
C GLU A 8 -4.57 27.99 -0.60
N SER A 9 -5.10 28.33 -0.45
CA SER A 9 -4.65 27.66 -0.40
C SER A 9 -4.66 27.14 -0.09
N PRO A 10 -4.88 27.08 0.22
CA PRO A 10 -4.58 26.46 0.37
C PRO A 10 -4.65 25.98 0.71
N SER A 11 -5.01 26.18 1.02
CA SER A 11 -4.60 25.59 1.16
C SER A 11 -4.61 25.09 1.48
N PRO A 12 -4.79 25.11 1.83
CA PRO A 12 -4.45 24.57 2.01
C PRO A 12 -4.40 24.14 2.36
N SER A 13 -4.71 24.32 2.72
CA SER A 13 -4.19 23.80 2.94
C SER A 13 -4.04 23.45 3.39
N THR A 14 -4.38 23.63 3.75
CA THR A 14 -3.84 23.24 4.10
C THR A 14 -3.70 23.08 4.66
N PRO A 15 -3.79 23.16 5.15
CA PRO A 15 -3.35 22.90 5.64
C PRO A 15 -3.17 22.76 6.11
N THR A 16 -3.25 22.76 6.58
CA THR A 16 -2.73 22.60 7.06
C THR A 16 -2.52 22.42 7.63
N ASP A 17 -2.54 22.30 8.20
CA ASP A 17 -2.11 22.15 8.85
C ASP A 17 -1.44 22.22 9.46
N PRO A 18 -1.59 22.49 9.75
CA PRO A 18 -0.61 22.60 10.46
C PRO A 18 -0.20 22.10 11.30
N ALA A 19 -0.87 22.17 11.85
CA ALA A 19 -0.19 21.68 12.72
C ALA A 19 0.71 20.88 12.41
N ASN A 20 0.84 20.91 12.06
CA ASN A 20 1.68 20.11 11.76
C ASN A 20 3.03 20.55 11.69
N ALA A 21 3.54 21.52 12.29
CA ALA A 21 4.90 21.93 12.20
C ALA A 21 5.83 20.91 12.74
N SER A 22 5.41 20.27 13.78
CA SER A 22 6.21 19.17 14.29
C SER A 22 6.36 18.09 13.26
N ASP A 23 5.56 18.17 12.25
CA ASP A 23 5.63 17.19 11.21
C ASP A 23 6.61 17.54 10.13
N ALA A 24 7.36 18.59 10.28
CA ALA A 24 8.34 18.97 9.28
C ALA A 24 9.30 17.83 9.00
N THR A 25 9.69 17.10 10.05
CA THR A 25 10.57 15.96 9.84
C THR A 25 9.87 14.82 9.20
N LYS A 26 8.54 14.83 9.19
CA LYS A 26 7.77 13.74 8.61
C LYS A 26 7.29 14.03 7.20
N VAL A 27 7.47 15.24 6.71
CA VAL A 27 6.93 15.57 5.40
C VAL A 27 7.60 14.80 4.29
N ASN A 28 8.80 14.28 4.52
CA ASN A 28 9.48 13.47 3.53
C ASN A 28 9.15 12.00 3.64
N THR A 29 8.28 11.66 4.58
CA THR A 29 7.92 10.28 4.84
C THR A 29 6.43 10.12 4.66
N ILE A 30 6.04 9.23 3.77
CA ILE A 30 4.64 8.88 3.63
C ILE A 30 4.34 7.82 4.66
N GLY A 31 3.35 8.08 5.51
CA GLY A 31 2.89 7.07 6.45
C GLY A 31 1.85 6.20 5.77
N PHE A 32 2.06 4.89 5.83
CA PHE A 32 1.14 3.94 5.23
C PHE A 32 0.36 3.24 6.33
N ARG A 33 -0.91 2.96 6.06
CA ARG A 33 -1.71 2.17 6.99
C ARG A 33 -1.58 0.69 6.62
N TRP A 34 -1.82 -0.20 7.58
CA TRP A 34 -1.84 -1.62 7.30
C TRP A 34 -2.97 -1.94 6.31
N PRO A 35 -2.68 -2.69 5.26
CA PRO A 35 -3.73 -3.04 4.28
C PRO A 35 -4.74 -4.02 4.84
N ALA A 36 -4.35 -4.78 5.88
CA ALA A 36 -5.24 -5.71 6.55
C ALA A 36 -4.58 -6.10 7.85
N LYS A 37 -5.36 -6.62 8.78
CA LYS A 37 -4.85 -7.04 10.08
C LYS A 37 -4.74 -8.55 10.11
N GLY A 38 -3.56 -9.04 10.39
CA GLY A 38 -3.32 -10.46 10.48
C GLY A 38 -1.91 -10.71 10.96
N ARG A 39 -1.57 -11.99 11.06
CA ARG A 39 -0.24 -12.38 11.52
C ARG A 39 0.74 -12.38 10.36
N ILE A 40 1.91 -11.78 10.57
CA ILE A 40 2.96 -11.81 9.56
C ILE A 40 3.58 -13.20 9.58
N ILE A 41 3.49 -13.91 8.46
CA ILE A 41 4.03 -15.26 8.34
C ILE A 41 5.32 -15.29 7.54
N GLN A 42 5.68 -14.19 6.88
CA GLN A 42 6.95 -14.07 6.18
C GLN A 42 7.39 -12.61 6.28
N ALA A 43 8.58 -12.38 6.81
CA ALA A 43 9.12 -11.03 6.98
C ALA A 43 9.91 -10.61 5.75
N PHE A 44 10.11 -9.31 5.63
CA PHE A 44 10.93 -8.73 4.57
C PHE A 44 12.39 -9.10 4.77
N GLY A 45 13.10 -9.29 3.68
CA GLY A 45 14.53 -9.49 3.69
C GLY A 45 14.90 -10.96 3.69
N ASP A 46 16.17 -11.20 4.02
CA ASP A 46 16.71 -12.54 3.99
C ASP A 46 16.72 -13.09 5.41
N LYS A 47 15.61 -13.72 5.79
CA LYS A 47 15.47 -14.28 7.14
C LYS A 47 15.19 -15.76 7.04
N GLY A 48 15.90 -16.53 7.84
CA GLY A 48 15.73 -17.97 7.84
C GLY A 48 16.05 -18.63 6.51
N GLY A 49 16.92 -18.01 5.73
CA GLY A 49 17.28 -18.54 4.42
C GLY A 49 16.27 -18.24 3.32
N VAL A 50 15.21 -17.51 3.63
CA VAL A 50 14.19 -17.14 2.64
C VAL A 50 14.29 -15.67 2.38
N LYS A 51 14.43 -15.29 1.10
CA LYS A 51 14.53 -13.91 0.68
C LYS A 51 13.16 -13.43 0.24
N SER A 52 12.72 -12.30 0.81
CA SER A 52 11.41 -11.76 0.49
C SER A 52 11.50 -10.26 0.23
N THR A 53 10.77 -9.81 -0.79
CA THR A 53 10.72 -8.38 -1.16
C THR A 53 9.60 -7.64 -0.45
N GLY A 54 8.85 -8.34 0.40
CA GLY A 54 7.75 -7.72 1.16
C GLY A 54 7.42 -8.58 2.34
N ILE A 55 6.20 -8.44 2.85
CA ILE A 55 5.73 -9.26 3.95
C ILE A 55 4.52 -10.06 3.49
N ASN A 56 4.32 -11.22 4.12
CA ASN A 56 3.12 -12.01 3.89
C ASN A 56 2.30 -12.04 5.16
N ILE A 57 1.03 -11.72 5.04
CA ILE A 57 0.10 -11.63 6.16
C ILE A 57 -0.93 -12.73 6.02
N SER A 58 -1.07 -13.55 7.06
CA SER A 58 -2.07 -14.62 7.06
C SER A 58 -3.44 -14.01 7.25
N LEU A 59 -4.36 -14.32 6.34
CA LEU A 59 -5.71 -13.77 6.35
C LEU A 59 -6.69 -14.83 5.91
N PRO A 60 -7.89 -14.89 6.51
CA PRO A 60 -8.93 -15.73 5.92
C PRO A 60 -9.26 -15.25 4.52
N GLU A 61 -9.59 -16.18 3.64
CA GLU A 61 -9.95 -15.82 2.28
C GLU A 61 -11.18 -14.91 2.28
N GLY A 62 -11.15 -13.88 1.43
CA GLY A 62 -12.26 -12.93 1.34
C GLY A 62 -12.15 -11.74 2.28
N THR A 63 -11.03 -11.60 3.00
CA THR A 63 -10.83 -10.44 3.85
C THR A 63 -10.60 -9.20 3.00
N PRO A 64 -11.31 -8.09 3.29
CA PRO A 64 -11.07 -6.87 2.52
C PRO A 64 -9.65 -6.36 2.66
N ILE A 65 -9.03 -6.04 1.53
CA ILE A 65 -7.70 -5.46 1.49
C ILE A 65 -7.88 -3.98 1.19
N LYS A 66 -7.30 -3.13 2.03
CA LYS A 66 -7.46 -1.68 1.94
C LYS A 66 -6.18 -1.04 1.45
N ALA A 67 -6.35 0.02 0.65
CA ALA A 67 -5.19 0.74 0.15
C ALA A 67 -4.41 1.36 1.30
N ALA A 68 -3.11 1.17 1.28
CA ALA A 68 -2.24 1.68 2.34
C ALA A 68 -2.14 3.19 2.33
N GLU A 69 -2.38 3.81 1.18
CA GLU A 69 -2.35 5.26 1.02
C GLU A 69 -3.05 5.61 -0.30
N ALA A 70 -3.43 6.87 -0.43
CA ALA A 70 -4.05 7.34 -1.67
C ALA A 70 -3.07 7.26 -2.83
N GLY A 71 -3.60 7.01 -4.02
CA GLY A 71 -2.76 6.93 -5.20
C GLY A 71 -3.58 6.56 -6.43
N THR A 72 -2.89 6.09 -7.45
CA THR A 72 -3.51 5.68 -8.70
C THR A 72 -3.08 4.25 -9.01
N VAL A 73 -4.05 3.43 -9.43
CA VAL A 73 -3.75 2.04 -9.76
C VAL A 73 -2.86 2.00 -10.99
N ALA A 74 -1.66 1.47 -10.82
CA ALA A 74 -0.69 1.33 -11.91
C ALA A 74 -0.85 -0.02 -12.62
N TYR A 75 -1.35 -1.02 -11.90
CA TYR A 75 -1.55 -2.34 -12.47
C TYR A 75 -2.62 -3.07 -11.67
N ALA A 76 -3.47 -3.82 -12.37
CA ALA A 76 -4.45 -4.70 -11.75
C ALA A 76 -4.67 -5.87 -12.68
N GLY A 77 -4.29 -7.07 -12.25
CA GLY A 77 -4.40 -8.24 -13.10
C GLY A 77 -3.70 -9.44 -12.51
N ASN A 78 -3.51 -10.46 -13.33
CA ASN A 78 -2.92 -11.70 -12.86
C ASN A 78 -1.83 -12.23 -13.79
N GLU A 79 -1.17 -11.33 -14.51
CA GLU A 79 -0.18 -11.75 -15.50
C GLU A 79 1.25 -11.80 -14.96
N VAL A 80 1.46 -11.41 -13.70
CA VAL A 80 2.79 -11.49 -13.10
C VAL A 80 2.92 -12.83 -12.42
N LYS A 81 3.87 -13.62 -12.89
CA LYS A 81 4.01 -14.99 -12.43
C LYS A 81 4.25 -15.05 -10.92
N GLY A 82 3.56 -15.95 -10.27
CA GLY A 82 3.75 -16.20 -8.84
C GLY A 82 2.88 -15.36 -7.93
N PHE A 83 2.41 -14.22 -8.40
CA PHE A 83 1.66 -13.30 -7.54
C PHE A 83 0.14 -13.47 -7.60
N GLY A 84 -0.35 -14.23 -8.60
CA GLY A 84 -1.79 -14.38 -8.75
C GLY A 84 -2.44 -13.05 -9.08
N ASN A 85 -3.58 -12.79 -8.45
CA ASN A 85 -4.25 -11.51 -8.63
C ASN A 85 -3.50 -10.43 -7.87
N LEU A 86 -3.10 -9.40 -8.60
CA LEU A 86 -2.14 -8.42 -8.11
C LEU A 86 -2.62 -7.01 -8.39
N VAL A 87 -2.52 -6.12 -7.41
CA VAL A 87 -2.78 -4.69 -7.57
C VAL A 87 -1.53 -3.93 -7.18
N MET A 88 -1.15 -2.95 -7.99
CA MET A 88 -0.06 -2.04 -7.69
C MET A 88 -0.59 -0.63 -7.72
N ILE A 89 -0.32 0.15 -6.67
CA ILE A 89 -0.78 1.53 -6.55
C ILE A 89 0.43 2.44 -6.49
N ARG A 90 0.43 3.47 -7.35
CA ARG A 90 1.48 4.47 -7.38
C ARG A 90 1.08 5.64 -6.51
N HIS A 91 1.97 6.05 -5.63
CA HIS A 91 1.76 7.15 -4.67
C HIS A 91 2.69 8.30 -4.99
N PRO A 92 2.50 9.45 -4.35
CA PRO A 92 3.46 10.56 -4.53
C PRO A 92 4.87 10.17 -4.14
N ASP A 93 5.84 10.91 -4.69
CA ASP A 93 7.26 10.80 -4.34
C ASP A 93 7.87 9.45 -4.70
N GLY A 94 7.32 8.77 -5.70
CA GLY A 94 7.92 7.54 -6.19
C GLY A 94 7.61 6.31 -5.38
N TRP A 95 6.69 6.39 -4.42
CA TRP A 95 6.28 5.22 -3.65
C TRP A 95 5.29 4.37 -4.43
N VAL A 96 5.41 3.06 -4.26
CA VAL A 96 4.49 2.08 -4.86
C VAL A 96 4.14 1.05 -3.81
N SER A 97 2.86 0.74 -3.67
CA SER A 97 2.42 -0.37 -2.84
C SER A 97 1.91 -1.51 -3.71
N VAL A 98 2.17 -2.73 -3.28
CA VAL A 98 1.85 -3.95 -4.04
C VAL A 98 1.03 -4.87 -3.16
N TYR A 99 -0.07 -5.40 -3.73
CA TYR A 99 -0.99 -6.28 -3.02
C TYR A 99 -1.22 -7.51 -3.89
N ALA A 100 -0.76 -8.67 -3.43
CA ALA A 100 -0.79 -9.88 -4.26
C ALA A 100 -1.52 -11.02 -3.58
N ASN A 101 -1.77 -12.08 -4.33
CA ASN A 101 -2.44 -13.31 -3.88
C ASN A 101 -3.92 -13.10 -3.56
N ALA A 102 -4.54 -12.09 -4.13
CA ALA A 102 -5.94 -11.79 -3.89
C ALA A 102 -6.84 -12.84 -4.55
N SER A 103 -8.03 -13.03 -3.99
CA SER A 103 -9.03 -13.86 -4.64
C SER A 103 -9.82 -13.04 -5.66
N GLU A 104 -9.97 -11.75 -5.41
CA GLU A 104 -10.76 -10.90 -6.28
C GLU A 104 -10.18 -9.50 -6.26
N ILE A 105 -10.09 -8.87 -7.43
CA ILE A 105 -9.64 -7.48 -7.58
C ILE A 105 -10.88 -6.62 -7.77
N LYS A 106 -10.96 -5.51 -7.01
CA LYS A 106 -12.11 -4.61 -7.03
C LYS A 106 -11.86 -3.32 -7.78
N VAL A 107 -10.65 -3.11 -8.29
CA VAL A 107 -10.27 -1.87 -8.97
C VAL A 107 -9.60 -2.23 -10.28
N LYS A 108 -9.36 -1.22 -11.10
CA LYS A 108 -8.70 -1.43 -12.39
C LYS A 108 -7.67 -0.35 -12.61
N ARG A 109 -6.78 -0.61 -13.53
CA ARG A 109 -5.71 0.31 -13.89
C ARG A 109 -6.28 1.68 -14.21
N GLY A 110 -5.66 2.70 -13.63
CA GLY A 110 -6.07 4.07 -13.83
C GLY A 110 -7.02 4.61 -12.79
N ASP A 111 -7.60 3.73 -11.95
CA ASP A 111 -8.51 4.20 -10.90
C ASP A 111 -7.77 5.06 -9.90
N VAL A 112 -8.42 6.12 -9.46
CA VAL A 112 -7.91 6.96 -8.38
C VAL A 112 -8.41 6.39 -7.07
N ILE A 113 -7.49 6.12 -6.16
CA ILE A 113 -7.76 5.37 -4.94
C ILE A 113 -7.54 6.26 -3.72
N LYS A 114 -8.42 6.12 -2.74
CA LYS A 114 -8.29 6.83 -1.47
C LYS A 114 -7.67 5.92 -0.43
N ARG A 115 -6.95 6.52 0.52
CA ARG A 115 -6.40 5.79 1.65
C ARG A 115 -7.51 5.01 2.35
N GLY A 116 -7.31 3.72 2.58
CA GLY A 116 -8.29 2.89 3.25
C GLY A 116 -9.40 2.35 2.36
N GLN A 117 -9.42 2.70 1.08
CA GLN A 117 -10.42 2.17 0.17
C GLN A 117 -10.20 0.68 -0.07
N ILE A 118 -11.28 -0.09 -0.11
CA ILE A 118 -11.17 -1.51 -0.38
C ILE A 118 -10.83 -1.70 -1.86
N ILE A 119 -9.73 -2.39 -2.13
CA ILE A 119 -9.22 -2.57 -3.49
C ILE A 119 -9.25 -4.03 -3.94
N ALA A 120 -9.35 -4.97 -3.01
CA ALA A 120 -9.32 -6.38 -3.34
C ALA A 120 -9.82 -7.18 -2.15
N LEU A 121 -10.03 -8.47 -2.36
CA LEU A 121 -10.30 -9.42 -1.29
C LEU A 121 -9.14 -10.40 -1.23
N SER A 122 -8.73 -10.77 -0.03
CA SER A 122 -7.62 -11.70 0.15
C SER A 122 -7.97 -13.08 -0.38
N GLY A 123 -6.93 -13.84 -0.72
CA GLY A 123 -7.16 -15.17 -1.25
C GLY A 123 -5.90 -16.00 -1.24
N GLN A 124 -5.88 -16.95 -2.14
CA GLN A 124 -4.81 -17.92 -2.25
C GLN A 124 -4.35 -18.07 -3.69
N SER A 125 -4.53 -17.03 -4.50
CA SER A 125 -4.09 -17.09 -5.89
C SER A 125 -2.56 -16.94 -5.97
N GLY A 126 -1.96 -17.50 -7.02
CA GLY A 126 -0.52 -17.47 -7.18
C GLY A 126 0.14 -18.64 -6.48
N ASP A 127 1.43 -18.49 -6.20
CA ASP A 127 2.27 -19.57 -5.67
C ASP A 127 2.27 -19.60 -4.15
N VAL A 128 1.10 -19.69 -3.54
CA VAL A 128 0.99 -19.76 -2.09
C VAL A 128 0.15 -20.96 -1.68
N SER A 129 0.42 -21.49 -0.49
CA SER A 129 -0.22 -22.71 -0.03
C SER A 129 -1.36 -22.46 0.94
N ALA A 130 -1.62 -21.23 1.31
CA ALA A 130 -2.70 -20.87 2.24
C ALA A 130 -3.14 -19.44 1.96
N PRO A 131 -4.37 -19.07 2.37
CA PRO A 131 -4.84 -17.71 2.14
C PRO A 131 -3.95 -16.70 2.84
N GLN A 132 -3.53 -15.69 2.10
CA GLN A 132 -2.63 -14.69 2.63
C GLN A 132 -2.58 -13.48 1.70
N LEU A 133 -1.99 -12.41 2.19
CA LEU A 133 -1.71 -11.22 1.40
C LEU A 133 -0.20 -11.03 1.34
N HIS A 134 0.34 -10.92 0.14
CA HIS A 134 1.72 -10.49 -0.04
C HIS A 134 1.70 -9.00 -0.28
N PHE A 135 2.34 -8.25 0.60
CA PHE A 135 2.33 -6.79 0.56
C PHE A 135 3.75 -6.27 0.45
N GLU A 136 3.97 -5.37 -0.52
CA GLU A 136 5.28 -4.74 -0.71
C GLU A 136 5.14 -3.24 -0.71
N LEU A 137 6.19 -2.58 -0.24
CA LEU A 137 6.37 -1.15 -0.44
C LEU A 137 7.68 -0.97 -1.20
N ARG A 138 7.65 -0.11 -2.20
CA ARG A 138 8.83 0.19 -3.00
C ARG A 138 9.00 1.69 -3.07
N LYS A 139 10.24 2.12 -2.94
CA LYS A 139 10.62 3.50 -3.19
C LYS A 139 11.32 3.52 -4.53
N GLY A 140 10.65 4.10 -5.54
CA GLY A 140 11.11 3.91 -6.91
C GLY A 140 10.96 2.44 -7.29
N SER A 141 12.02 1.81 -7.68
CA SER A 141 12.02 0.39 -8.00
C SER A 141 12.59 -0.47 -6.88
N VAL A 142 12.95 0.12 -5.75
CA VAL A 142 13.66 -0.58 -4.67
C VAL A 142 12.68 -1.00 -3.59
N PRO A 143 12.54 -2.31 -3.32
CA PRO A 143 11.70 -2.77 -2.21
C PRO A 143 12.30 -2.36 -0.87
N VAL A 144 11.42 -1.98 0.06
CA VAL A 144 11.84 -1.63 1.42
C VAL A 144 10.99 -2.42 2.41
N ASP A 145 11.45 -2.49 3.65
CA ASP A 145 10.71 -3.22 4.68
C ASP A 145 9.41 -2.49 4.99
N PRO A 146 8.26 -3.09 4.66
CA PRO A 146 6.98 -2.39 4.89
C PRO A 146 6.73 -2.05 6.35
N VAL A 147 7.19 -2.90 7.27
CA VAL A 147 6.92 -2.69 8.70
C VAL A 147 7.48 -1.36 9.18
N ASP A 148 8.59 -0.91 8.60
CA ASP A 148 9.20 0.36 8.98
C ASP A 148 8.36 1.57 8.60
N HIS A 149 7.36 1.38 7.74
CA HIS A 149 6.57 2.48 7.20
C HIS A 149 5.08 2.34 7.50
N LEU A 150 4.67 1.25 8.13
CA LEU A 150 3.26 1.00 8.40
C LEU A 150 2.90 1.49 9.80
N SER A 151 1.71 2.06 9.91
CA SER A 151 1.18 2.49 11.19
C SER A 151 -0.31 2.21 11.23
N GLU A 152 -0.85 2.16 12.43
CA GLU A 152 -2.28 2.01 12.58
C GLU A 152 -2.96 3.35 12.43
N ASP A 153 -4.13 3.31 11.84
CA ASP A 153 -4.89 4.51 11.59
C ASP A 153 -6.03 4.64 12.56
#